data_423ca07a97bdf98bba76e3b7d4eda70f
#
_entry.id   423ca07a97bdf98bba76e3b7d4eda70f
#
_cell.length_a   1.000
_cell.length_b   1.000
_cell.length_c   1.000
_cell.angle_alpha   90.00
_cell.angle_beta   90.00
_cell.angle_gamma   90.00
#
_symmetry.space_group_name_H-M   'P 1'
#
loop_
_entity.id
_entity.type
_entity.pdbx_description
1 polymer ?
#
loop_
_entity_poly.entity_id
_entity_poly.type
_entity_poly.pdbx_seq_one_letter_code
_entity_poly.pdbx_strand_id
1 'polypeptide(L)'
;PEAASMFLPGQFYRLQNYETFAPKGEDGTLLAMEPLAMTGASIPVEGRQLSVIGLEMGGSSDLMAKLRPGEPVILMGPTGTPTQTPPGETVLLIGGGLGNAVLFSIGRAMREAGSRVLYAAGYKNMEDRYKVSEIEAAADTIIWACDEAPGFEPGRPQDSTIVGNIVEAILAYQEGRLGSKTIDLTEVDRIVVIGSDRMMAAIKAARFGVLAPHLKPDHVAIGSINSPMQCMMKEICAQCLQPQVDPE
;
A
#
# COMPACT_ATOMS: atom_id res chain seq x y z
N PRO A 1 6.91 17.56 -14.22
CA PRO A 1 8.17 17.43 -13.50
C PRO A 1 8.10 17.99 -12.08
N GLU A 2 7.54 19.22 -11.91
CA GLU A 2 7.46 19.89 -10.61
C GLU A 2 6.58 19.12 -9.60
N ALA A 3 5.38 18.69 -9.99
CA ALA A 3 4.49 17.91 -9.14
C ALA A 3 5.14 16.60 -8.66
N ALA A 4 5.93 15.93 -9.50
CA ALA A 4 6.62 14.71 -9.13
C ALA A 4 7.72 14.95 -8.10
N SER A 5 8.46 16.06 -8.19
CA SER A 5 9.54 16.38 -7.25
C SER A 5 9.06 16.81 -5.86
N MET A 6 7.78 17.13 -5.72
CA MET A 6 7.17 17.54 -4.44
C MET A 6 6.55 16.38 -3.66
N PHE A 7 6.52 15.18 -4.22
CA PHE A 7 5.91 14.01 -3.59
C PHE A 7 6.69 13.55 -2.37
N LEU A 8 5.97 13.30 -1.29
CA LEU A 8 6.47 12.62 -0.10
C LEU A 8 5.69 11.30 0.12
N PRO A 9 6.34 10.24 0.63
CA PRO A 9 5.70 8.95 0.85
C PRO A 9 4.42 9.04 1.68
N GLY A 10 3.38 8.35 1.23
CA GLY A 10 2.05 8.39 1.85
C GLY A 10 1.10 9.45 1.27
N GLN A 11 1.60 10.37 0.45
CA GLN A 11 0.75 11.31 -0.29
C GLN A 11 0.14 10.66 -1.54
N PHE A 12 -0.83 11.30 -2.14
CA PHE A 12 -1.51 10.84 -3.35
C PHE A 12 -1.76 11.97 -4.34
N TYR A 13 -2.11 11.57 -5.56
CA TYR A 13 -2.51 12.46 -6.63
C TYR A 13 -3.91 12.11 -7.10
N ARG A 14 -4.52 13.02 -7.85
CA ARG A 14 -5.68 12.74 -8.67
C ARG A 14 -5.30 12.80 -10.13
N LEU A 15 -5.64 11.72 -10.83
CA LEU A 15 -5.42 11.56 -12.25
C LEU A 15 -6.74 11.67 -13.01
N GLN A 16 -6.73 12.42 -14.08
CA GLN A 16 -7.86 12.58 -14.98
C GLN A 16 -7.37 12.70 -16.41
N ASN A 17 -8.11 12.17 -17.37
CA ASN A 17 -7.85 12.42 -18.79
C ASN A 17 -8.41 13.79 -19.22
N TYR A 18 -7.92 14.30 -20.34
CA TYR A 18 -8.55 15.45 -20.97
C TYR A 18 -9.76 15.00 -21.76
N GLU A 19 -10.89 15.67 -21.63
CA GLU A 19 -12.11 15.40 -22.39
C GLU A 19 -11.88 15.43 -23.92
N THR A 20 -11.00 16.29 -24.39
CA THR A 20 -10.63 16.42 -25.81
C THR A 20 -9.96 15.18 -26.38
N PHE A 21 -9.36 14.34 -25.55
CA PHE A 21 -8.71 13.08 -25.93
C PHE A 21 -9.48 11.86 -25.45
N ALA A 22 -10.55 12.06 -24.66
CA ALA A 22 -11.32 10.96 -24.13
C ALA A 22 -11.98 10.15 -25.27
N PRO A 23 -11.94 8.81 -25.19
CA PRO A 23 -12.60 7.98 -26.18
C PRO A 23 -14.12 8.20 -26.12
N LYS A 24 -14.80 7.88 -27.22
CA LYS A 24 -16.27 7.89 -27.28
C LYS A 24 -16.78 6.46 -27.27
N GLY A 25 -17.86 6.24 -26.56
CA GLY A 25 -18.64 5.03 -26.63
C GLY A 25 -19.34 4.89 -28.02
N GLU A 26 -19.90 3.72 -28.31
CA GLU A 26 -20.61 3.43 -29.54
C GLU A 26 -21.82 4.37 -29.74
N ASP A 27 -22.43 4.81 -28.67
CA ASP A 27 -23.56 5.77 -28.66
C ASP A 27 -23.10 7.24 -28.73
N GLY A 28 -21.80 7.49 -28.87
CA GLY A 28 -21.21 8.83 -28.91
C GLY A 28 -20.97 9.47 -27.57
N THR A 29 -21.28 8.78 -26.46
CA THR A 29 -21.00 9.24 -25.10
C THR A 29 -19.50 9.45 -24.88
N LEU A 30 -19.12 10.60 -24.35
CA LEU A 30 -17.73 10.90 -24.01
C LEU A 30 -17.32 10.11 -22.77
N LEU A 31 -16.25 9.32 -22.88
CA LEU A 31 -15.72 8.51 -21.78
C LEU A 31 -14.67 9.30 -21.00
N ALA A 32 -15.09 10.37 -20.35
CA ALA A 32 -14.25 11.16 -19.48
C ALA A 32 -14.10 10.48 -18.11
N MET A 33 -12.86 10.46 -17.61
CA MET A 33 -12.58 9.94 -16.27
C MET A 33 -13.01 10.96 -15.22
N GLU A 34 -13.67 10.50 -14.16
CA GLU A 34 -13.68 11.26 -12.92
C GLU A 34 -12.26 11.24 -12.29
N PRO A 35 -11.87 12.30 -11.58
CA PRO A 35 -10.56 12.35 -10.94
C PRO A 35 -10.31 11.15 -10.03
N LEU A 36 -9.41 10.26 -10.44
CA LEU A 36 -9.08 9.03 -9.73
C LEU A 36 -7.96 9.28 -8.72
N ALA A 37 -8.21 9.01 -7.45
CA ALA A 37 -7.20 9.12 -6.40
C ALA A 37 -6.16 8.00 -6.57
N MET A 38 -4.92 8.37 -6.83
CA MET A 38 -3.82 7.45 -7.08
C MET A 38 -2.66 7.75 -6.12
N THR A 39 -2.23 6.74 -5.42
CA THR A 39 -1.06 6.87 -4.57
C THR A 39 0.19 6.82 -5.42
N GLY A 40 1.13 7.70 -5.13
CA GLY A 40 2.44 7.68 -5.77
C GLY A 40 3.18 6.40 -5.38
N ALA A 41 3.49 5.56 -6.36
CA ALA A 41 4.18 4.30 -6.14
C ALA A 41 5.71 4.50 -6.06
N SER A 42 6.28 5.25 -6.98
CA SER A 42 7.70 5.60 -6.92
C SER A 42 7.97 6.89 -7.67
N ILE A 43 8.95 7.65 -7.18
CA ILE A 43 9.59 8.73 -7.91
C ILE A 43 10.96 8.23 -8.34
N PRO A 44 11.29 8.19 -9.63
CA PRO A 44 12.64 7.93 -10.07
C PRO A 44 13.61 8.94 -9.49
N VAL A 45 14.85 8.54 -9.29
CA VAL A 45 15.94 9.35 -8.68
C VAL A 45 16.12 10.72 -9.35
N GLU A 46 15.72 10.88 -10.61
CA GLU A 46 15.80 12.14 -11.35
C GLU A 46 14.59 13.09 -11.14
N GLY A 47 13.59 12.71 -10.34
CA GLY A 47 12.48 13.59 -9.94
C GLY A 47 11.53 14.06 -11.06
N ARG A 48 11.63 13.48 -12.27
CA ARG A 48 10.88 13.94 -13.44
C ARG A 48 9.67 13.07 -13.81
N GLN A 49 9.57 11.90 -13.22
CA GLN A 49 8.51 10.94 -13.49
C GLN A 49 7.84 10.51 -12.19
N LEU A 50 6.55 10.40 -12.21
CA LEU A 50 5.74 9.82 -11.16
C LEU A 50 5.14 8.52 -11.69
N SER A 51 5.30 7.44 -10.94
CA SER A 51 4.59 6.18 -11.21
C SER A 51 3.40 6.05 -10.29
N VAL A 52 2.30 5.55 -10.82
CA VAL A 52 1.10 5.19 -10.07
C VAL A 52 0.71 3.76 -10.42
N ILE A 53 0.08 3.07 -9.50
CA ILE A 53 -0.44 1.72 -9.72
C ILE A 53 -1.94 1.77 -9.50
N GLY A 54 -2.69 1.32 -10.49
CA GLY A 54 -4.14 1.22 -10.45
C GLY A 54 -4.60 -0.20 -10.70
N LEU A 55 -5.72 -0.54 -10.10
CA LEU A 55 -6.45 -1.78 -10.33
C LEU A 55 -7.73 -1.45 -11.10
N GLU A 56 -7.99 -2.17 -12.19
CA GLU A 56 -9.22 -2.05 -12.95
C GLU A 56 -10.39 -2.63 -12.14
N MET A 57 -11.27 -1.76 -11.68
CA MET A 57 -12.41 -2.09 -10.82
C MET A 57 -13.72 -1.44 -11.32
N GLY A 58 -13.76 -1.05 -12.58
CA GLY A 58 -14.88 -0.32 -13.19
C GLY A 58 -14.69 1.20 -13.19
N GLY A 59 -15.56 1.89 -13.94
CA GLY A 59 -15.57 3.35 -14.03
C GLY A 59 -14.26 3.96 -14.48
N SER A 60 -13.79 4.97 -13.74
CA SER A 60 -12.57 5.70 -14.08
C SER A 60 -11.30 4.84 -14.09
N SER A 61 -11.24 3.76 -13.30
CA SER A 61 -10.07 2.87 -13.30
C SER A 61 -9.93 2.08 -14.60
N ASP A 62 -11.05 1.64 -15.20
CA ASP A 62 -11.05 0.97 -16.50
C ASP A 62 -10.73 1.96 -17.65
N LEU A 63 -11.14 3.23 -17.48
CA LEU A 63 -10.79 4.28 -18.43
C LEU A 63 -9.31 4.67 -18.34
N MET A 64 -8.73 4.62 -17.14
CA MET A 64 -7.29 4.82 -16.95
C MET A 64 -6.47 3.78 -17.73
N ALA A 65 -6.90 2.52 -17.75
CA ALA A 65 -6.25 1.47 -18.53
C ALA A 65 -6.27 1.70 -20.03
N LYS A 66 -7.16 2.56 -20.53
CA LYS A 66 -7.26 2.95 -21.95
C LYS A 66 -6.38 4.14 -22.36
N LEU A 67 -5.71 4.79 -21.40
CA LEU A 67 -4.74 5.86 -21.68
C LEU A 67 -3.60 5.33 -22.55
N ARG A 68 -3.18 6.13 -23.51
CA ARG A 68 -2.13 5.76 -24.46
C ARG A 68 -0.79 6.41 -24.10
N PRO A 69 0.33 5.77 -24.37
CA PRO A 69 1.65 6.40 -24.22
C PRO A 69 1.72 7.74 -24.97
N GLY A 70 2.17 8.79 -24.27
CA GLY A 70 2.24 10.15 -24.81
C GLY A 70 0.94 10.95 -24.71
N GLU A 71 -0.16 10.35 -24.26
CA GLU A 71 -1.40 11.06 -24.01
C GLU A 71 -1.26 12.01 -22.81
N PRO A 72 -1.63 13.29 -22.96
CA PRO A 72 -1.59 14.22 -21.83
C PRO A 72 -2.68 13.90 -20.81
N VAL A 73 -2.35 14.06 -19.55
CA VAL A 73 -3.26 13.86 -18.42
C VAL A 73 -3.25 15.05 -17.48
N ILE A 74 -4.33 15.24 -16.75
CA ILE A 74 -4.40 16.21 -15.67
C ILE A 74 -3.97 15.49 -14.39
N LEU A 75 -2.94 16.00 -13.74
CA LEU A 75 -2.44 15.50 -12.46
C LEU A 75 -2.55 16.60 -11.42
N MET A 76 -3.35 16.37 -10.38
CA MET A 76 -3.57 17.29 -9.27
C MET A 76 -2.95 16.72 -7.98
N GLY A 77 -2.13 17.47 -7.31
CA GLY A 77 -1.42 17.06 -6.10
C GLY A 77 0.05 17.50 -6.09
N PRO A 78 0.88 16.98 -5.15
CA PRO A 78 0.52 15.96 -4.15
C PRO A 78 -0.47 16.47 -3.10
N THR A 79 -1.27 15.56 -2.55
CA THR A 79 -2.29 15.83 -1.53
C THR A 79 -2.13 14.82 -0.39
N GLY A 80 -2.61 15.17 0.79
CA GLY A 80 -2.53 14.33 1.99
C GLY A 80 -1.30 14.62 2.84
N THR A 81 -1.39 14.20 4.10
CA THR A 81 -0.27 14.32 5.05
C THR A 81 0.75 13.21 4.78
N PRO A 82 2.03 13.54 4.60
CA PRO A 82 3.07 12.52 4.45
C PRO A 82 3.12 11.58 5.65
N THR A 83 3.48 10.33 5.40
CA THR A 83 3.78 9.38 6.46
C THR A 83 5.04 9.83 7.21
N GLN A 84 4.95 9.86 8.54
CA GLN A 84 6.13 10.13 9.36
C GLN A 84 7.14 9.01 9.21
N THR A 85 8.40 9.36 9.01
CA THR A 85 9.52 8.44 8.88
C THR A 85 10.60 8.74 9.93
N PRO A 86 10.32 8.47 11.22
CA PRO A 86 11.28 8.71 12.29
C PRO A 86 12.53 7.83 12.10
N PRO A 87 13.71 8.34 12.47
CA PRO A 87 14.95 7.59 12.28
C PRO A 87 15.13 6.51 13.34
N GLY A 88 15.78 5.40 12.95
CA GLY A 88 16.26 4.37 13.86
C GLY A 88 15.20 3.48 14.49
N GLU A 89 13.96 3.49 13.99
CA GLU A 89 12.90 2.60 14.46
C GLU A 89 12.98 1.22 13.80
N THR A 90 12.44 0.22 14.47
CA THR A 90 12.09 -1.07 13.85
C THR A 90 10.62 -1.02 13.44
N VAL A 91 10.36 -1.18 12.15
CA VAL A 91 9.04 -0.95 11.57
C VAL A 91 8.49 -2.24 10.96
N LEU A 92 7.23 -2.55 11.27
CA LEU A 92 6.46 -3.59 10.60
C LEU A 92 5.50 -2.93 9.60
N LEU A 93 5.73 -3.15 8.31
CA LEU A 93 4.80 -2.76 7.25
C LEU A 93 3.90 -3.94 6.92
N ILE A 94 2.59 -3.72 6.81
CA ILE A 94 1.61 -4.74 6.50
C ILE A 94 0.77 -4.28 5.33
N GLY A 95 0.92 -4.92 4.19
CA GLY A 95 0.22 -4.58 2.95
C GLY A 95 -0.70 -5.69 2.47
N GLY A 96 -1.90 -5.33 2.00
CA GLY A 96 -2.83 -6.26 1.36
C GLY A 96 -3.21 -5.82 -0.05
N GLY A 97 -2.95 -6.69 -1.04
CA GLY A 97 -3.26 -6.41 -2.44
C GLY A 97 -2.72 -5.07 -2.90
N LEU A 98 -3.59 -4.18 -3.39
CA LEU A 98 -3.21 -2.84 -3.86
C LEU A 98 -2.61 -1.95 -2.76
N GLY A 99 -2.87 -2.23 -1.47
CA GLY A 99 -2.24 -1.51 -0.36
C GLY A 99 -0.71 -1.56 -0.37
N ASN A 100 -0.14 -2.59 -0.99
CA ASN A 100 1.31 -2.69 -1.19
C ASN A 100 1.87 -1.57 -2.08
N ALA A 101 1.06 -0.99 -2.98
CA ALA A 101 1.50 0.08 -3.89
C ALA A 101 1.95 1.35 -3.18
N VAL A 102 1.48 1.57 -1.95
CA VAL A 102 1.85 2.72 -1.11
C VAL A 102 3.06 2.39 -0.23
N LEU A 103 3.06 1.17 0.31
CA LEU A 103 3.98 0.80 1.39
C LEU A 103 5.44 0.73 0.95
N PHE A 104 5.75 0.35 -0.28
CA PHE A 104 7.15 0.28 -0.67
C PHE A 104 7.83 1.66 -0.76
N SER A 105 7.09 2.72 -1.11
CA SER A 105 7.65 4.08 -1.04
C SER A 105 7.90 4.52 0.42
N ILE A 106 6.99 4.15 1.32
CA ILE A 106 7.13 4.39 2.76
C ILE A 106 8.31 3.59 3.34
N GLY A 107 8.38 2.30 3.04
CA GLY A 107 9.45 1.42 3.51
C GLY A 107 10.83 1.89 3.07
N ARG A 108 10.95 2.33 1.81
CA ARG A 108 12.19 2.92 1.31
C ARG A 108 12.59 4.16 2.11
N ALA A 109 11.64 5.08 2.35
CA ALA A 109 11.91 6.29 3.14
C ALA A 109 12.28 5.96 4.60
N MET A 110 11.66 4.94 5.22
CA MET A 110 12.02 4.44 6.54
C MET A 110 13.48 3.92 6.56
N ARG A 111 13.86 3.11 5.58
CA ARG A 111 15.24 2.61 5.47
C ARG A 111 16.26 3.72 5.22
N GLU A 112 15.93 4.69 4.37
CA GLU A 112 16.77 5.88 4.14
C GLU A 112 16.94 6.73 5.42
N ALA A 113 15.95 6.70 6.32
CA ALA A 113 16.03 7.31 7.66
C ALA A 113 16.81 6.43 8.67
N GLY A 114 17.34 5.28 8.29
CA GLY A 114 18.10 4.38 9.15
C GLY A 114 17.25 3.42 9.99
N SER A 115 15.98 3.25 9.66
CA SER A 115 15.07 2.29 10.29
C SER A 115 15.22 0.88 9.69
N ARG A 116 14.94 -0.14 10.49
CA ARG A 116 14.86 -1.54 10.04
C ARG A 116 13.41 -1.86 9.66
N VAL A 117 13.22 -2.52 8.53
CA VAL A 117 11.88 -2.77 7.99
C VAL A 117 11.63 -4.27 7.83
N LEU A 118 10.66 -4.80 8.57
CA LEU A 118 10.00 -6.07 8.32
C LEU A 118 8.73 -5.78 7.51
N TYR A 119 8.55 -6.45 6.38
CA TYR A 119 7.42 -6.22 5.50
C TYR A 119 6.59 -7.50 5.34
N ALA A 120 5.34 -7.49 5.76
CA ALA A 120 4.37 -8.53 5.47
C ALA A 120 3.52 -8.12 4.26
N ALA A 121 3.73 -8.77 3.12
CA ALA A 121 3.07 -8.48 1.85
C ALA A 121 2.08 -9.59 1.51
N GLY A 122 0.78 -9.29 1.64
CA GLY A 122 -0.31 -10.23 1.38
C GLY A 122 -0.96 -10.01 0.02
N TYR A 123 -1.26 -11.12 -0.66
CA TYR A 123 -1.97 -11.16 -1.94
C TYR A 123 -2.97 -12.31 -1.96
N LYS A 124 -4.00 -12.18 -2.77
CA LYS A 124 -4.99 -13.25 -2.91
C LYS A 124 -4.42 -14.44 -3.68
N ASN A 125 -3.78 -14.20 -4.80
CA ASN A 125 -3.20 -15.20 -5.69
C ASN A 125 -1.83 -14.76 -6.22
N MET A 126 -1.18 -15.60 -7.00
CA MET A 126 0.17 -15.34 -7.51
C MET A 126 0.21 -14.23 -8.57
N GLU A 127 -0.83 -14.12 -9.38
CA GLU A 127 -0.92 -13.15 -10.47
C GLU A 127 -1.05 -11.73 -9.95
N ASP A 128 -1.60 -11.57 -8.74
CA ASP A 128 -1.79 -10.26 -8.12
C ASP A 128 -0.47 -9.64 -7.63
N ARG A 129 0.64 -10.41 -7.56
CA ARG A 129 1.93 -9.91 -7.07
C ARG A 129 2.62 -9.05 -8.11
N TYR A 130 2.94 -7.83 -7.74
CA TYR A 130 3.61 -6.84 -8.59
C TYR A 130 4.78 -6.17 -7.87
N LYS A 131 5.65 -5.51 -8.63
CA LYS A 131 6.73 -4.64 -8.11
C LYS A 131 7.62 -5.32 -7.05
N VAL A 132 7.96 -6.58 -7.28
CA VAL A 132 8.74 -7.39 -6.33
C VAL A 132 10.06 -6.72 -5.97
N SER A 133 10.81 -6.24 -6.97
CA SER A 133 12.11 -5.57 -6.75
C SER A 133 11.99 -4.30 -5.93
N GLU A 134 10.93 -3.52 -6.13
CA GLU A 134 10.68 -2.29 -5.35
C GLU A 134 10.30 -2.60 -3.90
N ILE A 135 9.52 -3.65 -3.68
CA ILE A 135 9.17 -4.12 -2.33
C ILE A 135 10.43 -4.69 -1.64
N GLU A 136 11.25 -5.46 -2.35
CA GLU A 136 12.52 -5.98 -1.84
C GLU A 136 13.49 -4.86 -1.45
N ALA A 137 13.56 -3.79 -2.24
CA ALA A 137 14.37 -2.62 -1.93
C ALA A 137 13.86 -1.82 -0.73
N ALA A 138 12.56 -1.94 -0.42
CA ALA A 138 11.90 -1.23 0.67
C ALA A 138 12.00 -1.93 2.03
N ALA A 139 12.54 -3.15 2.09
CA ALA A 139 12.53 -3.96 3.31
C ALA A 139 13.84 -4.73 3.53
N ASP A 140 14.20 -4.91 4.80
CA ASP A 140 15.30 -5.79 5.18
C ASP A 140 14.89 -7.26 5.10
N THR A 141 13.63 -7.55 5.45
CA THR A 141 13.04 -8.89 5.37
C THR A 141 11.58 -8.79 4.95
N ILE A 142 11.13 -9.72 4.13
CA ILE A 142 9.74 -9.79 3.67
C ILE A 142 9.12 -11.14 4.04
N ILE A 143 7.88 -11.09 4.50
CA ILE A 143 6.99 -12.23 4.63
C ILE A 143 5.98 -12.14 3.48
N TRP A 144 6.12 -13.00 2.49
CA TRP A 144 5.20 -13.08 1.37
C TRP A 144 4.05 -14.02 1.71
N ALA A 145 2.84 -13.50 1.85
CA ALA A 145 1.63 -14.28 2.11
C ALA A 145 0.76 -14.35 0.85
N CYS A 146 0.31 -15.55 0.52
CA CYS A 146 -0.63 -15.80 -0.57
C CYS A 146 -1.81 -16.61 -0.03
N ASP A 147 -3.03 -16.11 -0.20
CA ASP A 147 -4.21 -16.82 0.30
C ASP A 147 -4.44 -18.15 -0.46
N GLU A 148 -4.05 -18.21 -1.73
CA GLU A 148 -4.27 -19.34 -2.61
C GLU A 148 -2.95 -20.09 -2.93
N ALA A 149 -3.04 -21.44 -2.97
CA ALA A 149 -1.94 -22.30 -3.41
C ALA A 149 -1.66 -22.11 -4.92
N PRO A 150 -0.40 -22.31 -5.38
CA PRO A 150 0.76 -22.86 -4.65
C PRO A 150 1.52 -21.82 -3.78
N GLY A 151 1.20 -20.53 -3.84
CA GLY A 151 1.91 -19.49 -3.11
C GLY A 151 3.16 -18.99 -3.85
N PHE A 152 4.01 -18.25 -3.14
CA PHE A 152 5.20 -17.61 -3.71
C PHE A 152 6.48 -18.38 -3.39
N GLU A 153 7.44 -18.29 -4.30
CA GLU A 153 8.84 -18.63 -4.02
C GLU A 153 9.56 -17.39 -3.46
N PRO A 154 10.38 -17.53 -2.41
CA PRO A 154 11.16 -16.40 -1.89
C PRO A 154 12.28 -16.02 -2.87
N GLY A 155 12.43 -14.73 -3.14
CA GLY A 155 13.50 -14.21 -4.02
C GLY A 155 14.85 -14.06 -3.30
N ARG A 156 14.81 -13.79 -2.00
CA ARG A 156 16.00 -13.53 -1.17
C ARG A 156 16.06 -14.53 0.00
N PRO A 157 17.27 -14.94 0.45
CA PRO A 157 17.42 -15.97 1.49
C PRO A 157 16.86 -15.57 2.86
N GLN A 158 16.74 -14.27 3.14
CA GLN A 158 16.16 -13.75 4.38
C GLN A 158 14.64 -13.63 4.34
N ASP A 159 14.03 -13.76 3.17
CA ASP A 159 12.58 -13.65 3.00
C ASP A 159 11.90 -15.00 3.26
N SER A 160 10.66 -14.93 3.67
CA SER A 160 9.83 -16.10 3.97
C SER A 160 8.55 -16.07 3.13
N THR A 161 7.97 -17.25 2.90
CA THR A 161 6.70 -17.39 2.19
C THR A 161 5.74 -18.28 2.95
N ILE A 162 4.45 -18.05 2.79
CA ILE A 162 3.39 -18.91 3.33
C ILE A 162 2.16 -18.87 2.43
N VAL A 163 1.49 -20.00 2.31
CA VAL A 163 0.11 -20.05 1.83
C VAL A 163 -0.80 -19.89 3.04
N GLY A 164 -1.49 -18.76 3.12
CA GLY A 164 -2.33 -18.38 4.25
C GLY A 164 -2.54 -16.87 4.34
N ASN A 165 -3.37 -16.46 5.27
CA ASN A 165 -3.68 -15.05 5.46
C ASN A 165 -2.54 -14.28 6.15
N ILE A 166 -2.59 -12.96 6.06
CA ILE A 166 -1.52 -12.08 6.54
C ILE A 166 -1.29 -12.15 8.06
N VAL A 167 -2.33 -12.39 8.86
CA VAL A 167 -2.18 -12.52 10.33
C VAL A 167 -1.44 -13.81 10.65
N GLU A 168 -1.83 -14.91 10.01
CA GLU A 168 -1.16 -16.20 10.13
C GLU A 168 0.30 -16.13 9.69
N ALA A 169 0.58 -15.40 8.62
CA ALA A 169 1.93 -15.17 8.11
C ALA A 169 2.84 -14.51 9.14
N ILE A 170 2.37 -13.41 9.74
CA ILE A 170 3.11 -12.68 10.77
C ILE A 170 3.33 -13.55 12.02
N LEU A 171 2.31 -14.29 12.45
CA LEU A 171 2.42 -15.17 13.61
C LEU A 171 3.37 -16.33 13.33
N ALA A 172 3.26 -16.98 12.17
CA ALA A 172 4.14 -18.06 11.76
C ALA A 172 5.62 -17.64 11.68
N TYR A 173 5.87 -16.44 11.18
CA TYR A 173 7.20 -15.84 11.18
C TYR A 173 7.71 -15.63 12.62
N GLN A 174 6.90 -15.04 13.47
CA GLN A 174 7.29 -14.76 14.87
C GLN A 174 7.57 -16.05 15.65
N GLU A 175 6.82 -17.10 15.42
CA GLU A 175 7.00 -18.41 16.04
C GLU A 175 8.16 -19.23 15.44
N GLY A 176 8.84 -18.72 14.43
CA GLY A 176 9.96 -19.41 13.75
C GLY A 176 9.52 -20.56 12.84
N ARG A 177 8.22 -20.67 12.52
CA ARG A 177 7.70 -21.73 11.62
C ARG A 177 8.09 -21.51 10.14
N LEU A 178 8.51 -20.28 9.81
CA LEU A 178 8.96 -19.93 8.45
C LEU A 178 10.49 -19.87 8.30
N GLY A 179 11.23 -20.35 9.28
CA GLY A 179 12.70 -20.32 9.29
C GLY A 179 13.27 -19.31 10.27
N SER A 180 14.49 -18.83 10.00
CA SER A 180 15.17 -17.89 10.88
C SER A 180 14.56 -16.48 10.82
N LYS A 181 14.32 -15.90 11.98
CA LYS A 181 13.89 -14.49 12.09
C LYS A 181 15.09 -13.56 12.02
N THR A 182 14.98 -12.50 11.24
CA THR A 182 15.97 -11.41 11.18
C THR A 182 15.56 -10.21 12.02
N ILE A 183 14.25 -10.00 12.20
CA ILE A 183 13.64 -8.97 13.03
C ILE A 183 12.59 -9.64 13.92
N ASP A 184 12.72 -9.47 15.23
CA ASP A 184 11.73 -9.99 16.17
C ASP A 184 10.59 -8.97 16.34
N LEU A 185 9.34 -9.41 16.45
CA LEU A 185 8.21 -8.50 16.67
C LEU A 185 8.29 -7.74 18.00
N THR A 186 9.02 -8.29 18.98
CA THR A 186 9.28 -7.59 20.25
C THR A 186 10.18 -6.36 20.10
N GLU A 187 10.84 -6.21 18.96
CA GLU A 187 11.64 -5.03 18.62
C GLU A 187 10.84 -3.93 17.89
N VAL A 188 9.63 -4.24 17.42
CA VAL A 188 8.84 -3.34 16.58
C VAL A 188 8.35 -2.12 17.36
N ASP A 189 8.78 -0.94 16.91
CA ASP A 189 8.36 0.36 17.45
C ASP A 189 7.11 0.90 16.77
N ARG A 190 6.96 0.57 15.47
CA ARG A 190 5.89 1.11 14.62
C ARG A 190 5.32 0.05 13.69
N ILE A 191 3.99 0.05 13.57
CA ILE A 191 3.25 -0.76 12.60
C ILE A 191 2.53 0.19 11.64
N VAL A 192 2.69 -0.03 10.33
CA VAL A 192 1.94 0.69 9.28
C VAL A 192 1.17 -0.33 8.46
N VAL A 193 -0.15 -0.20 8.42
CA VAL A 193 -1.03 -1.16 7.76
C VAL A 193 -1.84 -0.48 6.67
N ILE A 194 -1.77 -0.99 5.45
CA ILE A 194 -2.56 -0.48 4.32
C ILE A 194 -3.20 -1.66 3.57
N GLY A 195 -4.53 -1.62 3.46
CA GLY A 195 -5.28 -2.67 2.79
C GLY A 195 -6.79 -2.43 2.85
N SER A 196 -7.56 -3.49 2.63
CA SER A 196 -9.01 -3.43 2.75
C SER A 196 -9.45 -3.25 4.21
N ASP A 197 -10.68 -2.74 4.41
CA ASP A 197 -11.31 -2.61 5.72
C ASP A 197 -11.35 -3.93 6.50
N ARG A 198 -11.65 -5.04 5.80
CA ARG A 198 -11.63 -6.39 6.38
C ARG A 198 -10.25 -6.78 6.91
N MET A 199 -9.21 -6.55 6.11
CA MET A 199 -7.83 -6.82 6.53
C MET A 199 -7.44 -5.93 7.71
N MET A 200 -7.80 -4.66 7.68
CA MET A 200 -7.55 -3.70 8.76
C MET A 200 -8.20 -4.16 10.07
N ALA A 201 -9.46 -4.62 10.01
CA ALA A 201 -10.17 -5.16 11.17
C ALA A 201 -9.49 -6.43 11.71
N ALA A 202 -9.04 -7.34 10.84
CA ALA A 202 -8.32 -8.55 11.22
C ALA A 202 -6.97 -8.22 11.92
N ILE A 203 -6.18 -7.29 11.36
CA ILE A 203 -4.92 -6.86 11.97
C ILE A 203 -5.16 -6.14 13.30
N LYS A 204 -6.20 -5.30 13.40
CA LYS A 204 -6.58 -4.68 14.68
C LYS A 204 -6.88 -5.74 15.73
N ALA A 205 -7.72 -6.73 15.40
CA ALA A 205 -8.05 -7.81 16.31
C ALA A 205 -6.81 -8.63 16.71
N ALA A 206 -5.96 -8.97 15.76
CA ALA A 206 -4.72 -9.71 16.00
C ALA A 206 -3.74 -8.93 16.90
N ARG A 207 -3.61 -7.61 16.68
CA ARG A 207 -2.73 -6.72 17.47
C ARG A 207 -3.07 -6.75 18.96
N PHE A 208 -4.34 -6.78 19.31
CA PHE A 208 -4.82 -6.86 20.69
C PHE A 208 -5.06 -8.30 21.18
N GLY A 209 -4.95 -9.28 20.30
CA GLY A 209 -5.14 -10.70 20.55
C GLY A 209 -3.84 -11.49 20.39
N VAL A 210 -3.78 -12.31 19.34
CA VAL A 210 -2.71 -13.30 19.13
C VAL A 210 -1.31 -12.69 18.95
N LEU A 211 -1.20 -11.46 18.48
CA LEU A 211 0.08 -10.76 18.32
C LEU A 211 0.48 -9.95 19.57
N ALA A 212 -0.46 -9.63 20.46
CA ALA A 212 -0.19 -8.78 21.63
C ALA A 212 1.02 -9.25 22.48
N PRO A 213 1.18 -10.55 22.77
CA PRO A 213 2.32 -11.03 23.57
C PRO A 213 3.69 -10.84 22.90
N HIS A 214 3.69 -10.60 21.60
CA HIS A 214 4.89 -10.49 20.77
C HIS A 214 5.23 -9.06 20.37
N LEU A 215 4.42 -8.07 20.73
CA LEU A 215 4.62 -6.67 20.38
C LEU A 215 5.07 -5.85 21.60
N LYS A 216 5.84 -4.79 21.37
CA LYS A 216 6.12 -3.79 22.41
C LYS A 216 4.80 -3.19 22.92
N PRO A 217 4.63 -2.99 24.23
CA PRO A 217 3.41 -2.40 24.80
C PRO A 217 3.13 -0.98 24.29
N ASP A 218 4.17 -0.22 23.99
CA ASP A 218 4.16 1.19 23.60
C ASP A 218 4.33 1.41 22.09
N HIS A 219 4.26 0.34 21.26
CA HIS A 219 4.38 0.49 19.82
C HIS A 219 3.27 1.38 19.22
N VAL A 220 3.63 2.20 18.25
CA VAL A 220 2.67 3.01 17.49
C VAL A 220 2.09 2.17 16.36
N ALA A 221 0.77 2.24 16.12
CA ALA A 221 0.16 1.60 14.97
C ALA A 221 -0.70 2.59 14.19
N ILE A 222 -0.45 2.65 12.88
CA ILE A 222 -1.14 3.53 11.93
C ILE A 222 -1.79 2.64 10.87
N GLY A 223 -3.09 2.83 10.65
CA GLY A 223 -3.82 2.14 9.61
C GLY A 223 -4.36 3.12 8.58
N SER A 224 -4.32 2.75 7.31
CA SER A 224 -4.94 3.49 6.23
C SER A 224 -5.74 2.54 5.34
N ILE A 225 -6.99 2.89 5.11
CA ILE A 225 -7.87 2.13 4.21
C ILE A 225 -7.62 2.62 2.80
N ASN A 226 -7.42 1.70 1.87
CA ASN A 226 -7.42 1.98 0.45
C ASN A 226 -8.87 2.15 -0.02
N SER A 227 -9.43 3.34 0.19
CA SER A 227 -10.82 3.67 -0.10
C SER A 227 -10.89 4.68 -1.24
N PRO A 228 -11.84 4.55 -2.18
CA PRO A 228 -12.01 5.53 -3.23
C PRO A 228 -12.46 6.88 -2.63
N MET A 229 -11.62 7.89 -2.77
CA MET A 229 -11.94 9.27 -2.36
C MET A 229 -12.23 10.11 -3.60
N GLN A 230 -13.50 10.26 -3.93
CA GLN A 230 -13.92 11.03 -5.11
C GLN A 230 -13.96 12.54 -4.87
N CYS A 231 -14.29 12.97 -3.67
CA CYS A 231 -14.57 14.39 -3.38
C CYS A 231 -13.36 15.20 -2.87
N MET A 232 -12.13 14.67 -2.90
CA MET A 232 -10.95 15.34 -2.32
C MET A 232 -11.12 15.69 -0.83
N MET A 233 -11.78 14.84 -0.06
CA MET A 233 -12.12 15.08 1.36
C MET A 233 -13.02 16.29 1.59
N LYS A 234 -13.85 16.65 0.60
CA LYS A 234 -14.87 17.70 0.72
C LYS A 234 -16.19 17.20 1.31
N GLU A 235 -16.20 15.96 1.80
CA GLU A 235 -17.33 15.33 2.50
C GLU A 235 -18.64 15.23 1.67
N ILE A 236 -18.50 15.17 0.34
CA ILE A 236 -19.67 15.18 -0.57
C ILE A 236 -20.26 13.79 -0.75
N CYS A 237 -19.40 12.75 -1.01
CA CYS A 237 -19.89 11.41 -1.33
C CYS A 237 -19.98 10.46 -0.13
N ALA A 238 -19.37 10.81 1.00
CA ALA A 238 -19.34 10.02 2.24
C ALA A 238 -18.78 8.58 2.13
N GLN A 239 -18.20 8.17 1.00
CA GLN A 239 -17.69 6.81 0.78
C GLN A 239 -16.50 6.44 1.67
N CYS A 240 -15.76 7.43 2.16
CA CYS A 240 -14.63 7.22 3.06
C CYS A 240 -15.02 7.26 4.56
N LEU A 241 -16.28 7.49 4.88
CA LEU A 241 -16.73 7.48 6.27
C LEU A 241 -16.70 6.07 6.84
N GLN A 242 -16.19 5.95 8.05
CA GLN A 242 -16.18 4.72 8.81
C GLN A 242 -17.05 4.87 10.04
N PRO A 243 -17.96 3.94 10.32
CA PRO A 243 -18.71 3.93 11.57
C PRO A 243 -17.75 3.89 12.76
N GLN A 244 -17.93 4.80 13.69
CA GLN A 244 -17.22 4.80 14.95
C GLN A 244 -18.14 4.23 16.02
N VAL A 245 -17.60 3.39 16.88
CA VAL A 245 -18.28 2.93 18.08
C VAL A 245 -17.46 3.44 19.24
N ASP A 246 -18.07 4.26 20.10
CA ASP A 246 -17.42 4.68 21.33
C ASP A 246 -17.16 3.43 22.17
N PRO A 247 -15.93 3.20 22.59
CA PRO A 247 -15.66 2.18 23.58
C PRO A 247 -16.28 2.64 24.90
N GLU A 248 -17.37 1.98 25.35
CA GLU A 248 -17.87 2.08 26.71
C GLU A 248 -16.95 1.32 27.67
#